data_ae64f44fe6dc040498bf2b05222fc8a0
#
_entry.id   ae64f44fe6dc040498bf2b05222fc8a0
#
_cell.length_a   1.000
_cell.length_b   1.000
_cell.length_c   1.000
_cell.angle_alpha   90.00
_cell.angle_beta   90.00
_cell.angle_gamma   90.00
#
_symmetry.space_group_name_H-M   'P 1'
#
loop_
_entity.id
_entity.type
_entity.pdbx_description
1 polymer ?
#
loop_
_entity_poly.entity_id
_entity_poly.type
_entity_poly.pdbx_seq_one_letter_code
_entity_poly.pdbx_strand_id
1 'polypeptide(L)'
;MHSYKFLILIIMFTNSNLFSYEEGKALNKDIEIYYRDYGPIDGEPILLVQGLGGQLVNWPQHLIEFLIENNFRPIVFDNRDTGLSTRINSDSFSDEKRSNTIVRSYIRYYFRLPIESEYTIDDMANDAIAVLDELNISQAHILGISMGGMIAQIVASTHSDRTKTFTLIASTASTPSPLNGPTRKVRKLLMDRTKNPNSTIDQRVNRTRKIFSEIGYQGIDLNTDEFYQDISSSIKRGGNDDTGFGRQLTAILGSENRLDKVKSIKAPTLIIHGKEDPLIKVKNAYKTNKLIKDSKLIVISDMRHLIEPPVFDQFKQDLLKHLKN
;
A
#
# COMPACT_ATOMS: atom_id res chain seq x y z
N MET A 1 -9.83 54.84 32.71
CA MET A 1 -9.10 53.60 33.03
C MET A 1 -9.72 52.47 32.22
N HIS A 2 -9.10 52.13 31.04
CA HIS A 2 -9.57 51.08 30.15
C HIS A 2 -8.66 49.88 30.36
N SER A 3 -9.23 48.81 30.86
CA SER A 3 -8.57 47.54 31.11
C SER A 3 -8.54 46.77 29.79
N TYR A 4 -7.37 46.62 29.16
CA TYR A 4 -7.12 45.73 28.05
C TYR A 4 -6.96 44.29 28.56
N LYS A 5 -7.97 43.44 28.35
CA LYS A 5 -7.80 42.00 28.51
C LYS A 5 -7.00 41.46 27.34
N PHE A 6 -5.75 41.08 27.62
CA PHE A 6 -4.93 40.29 26.72
C PHE A 6 -5.52 38.86 26.62
N LEU A 7 -6.06 38.55 25.48
CA LEU A 7 -6.46 37.19 25.13
C LEU A 7 -5.20 36.43 24.71
N ILE A 8 -4.66 35.63 25.61
CA ILE A 8 -3.53 34.71 25.27
C ILE A 8 -4.17 33.56 24.47
N LEU A 9 -3.95 33.58 23.16
CA LEU A 9 -4.26 32.46 22.26
C LEU A 9 -3.21 31.37 22.52
N ILE A 10 -3.53 30.38 23.34
CA ILE A 10 -2.72 29.17 23.47
C ILE A 10 -2.96 28.35 22.21
N ILE A 11 -2.04 28.47 21.25
CA ILE A 11 -1.95 27.56 20.12
C ILE A 11 -1.43 26.25 20.69
N MET A 12 -2.32 25.29 20.97
CA MET A 12 -1.92 23.91 21.20
C MET A 12 -1.43 23.37 19.84
N PHE A 13 -0.13 23.24 19.71
CA PHE A 13 0.46 22.40 18.65
C PHE A 13 0.12 20.94 18.98
N THR A 14 -1.05 20.50 18.57
CA THR A 14 -1.28 19.09 18.31
C THR A 14 -0.49 18.78 17.03
N ASN A 15 0.20 17.66 16.97
CA ASN A 15 0.87 17.13 15.77
C ASN A 15 -0.16 16.98 14.64
N SER A 16 -0.53 18.08 14.03
CA SER A 16 -1.37 18.15 12.85
C SER A 16 -0.44 18.15 11.65
N ASN A 17 -0.72 17.27 10.70
CA ASN A 17 -0.05 17.15 9.40
C ASN A 17 0.49 18.51 8.93
N LEU A 18 1.80 18.58 8.68
CA LEU A 18 2.49 19.81 8.26
C LEU A 18 1.93 20.36 6.94
N PHE A 19 1.19 19.57 6.19
CA PHE A 19 0.61 19.94 4.89
C PHE A 19 -0.91 19.80 4.91
N SER A 20 -1.59 20.79 4.35
CA SER A 20 -3.02 20.73 4.08
C SER A 20 -3.30 19.67 3.00
N TYR A 21 -4.43 19.02 3.07
CA TYR A 21 -4.93 18.11 2.06
C TYR A 21 -6.43 18.29 1.88
N GLU A 22 -6.94 17.95 0.70
CA GLU A 22 -8.36 17.79 0.45
C GLU A 22 -8.73 16.30 0.53
N GLU A 23 -9.93 16.02 0.99
CA GLU A 23 -10.45 14.66 1.13
C GLU A 23 -11.69 14.50 0.26
N GLY A 24 -11.85 13.31 -0.30
CA GLY A 24 -13.02 12.99 -1.11
C GLY A 24 -13.23 11.50 -1.27
N LYS A 25 -14.25 11.19 -2.07
CA LYS A 25 -14.59 9.82 -2.44
C LYS A 25 -14.76 9.74 -3.95
N ALA A 26 -14.03 8.83 -4.57
CA ALA A 26 -14.20 8.47 -5.97
C ALA A 26 -15.14 7.27 -6.08
N LEU A 27 -15.97 7.22 -7.11
CA LEU A 27 -16.93 6.14 -7.31
C LEU A 27 -16.49 5.22 -8.46
N ASN A 28 -16.28 3.94 -8.16
CA ASN A 28 -16.12 2.88 -9.16
C ASN A 28 -17.31 1.93 -9.06
N LYS A 29 -18.31 2.12 -9.92
CA LYS A 29 -19.63 1.44 -9.84
C LYS A 29 -20.31 1.74 -8.50
N ASP A 30 -20.44 0.74 -7.65
CA ASP A 30 -21.02 0.79 -6.30
C ASP A 30 -19.95 0.87 -5.17
N ILE A 31 -18.68 1.01 -5.53
CA ILE A 31 -17.56 1.07 -4.60
C ILE A 31 -17.08 2.51 -4.45
N GLU A 32 -17.21 3.07 -3.26
CA GLU A 32 -16.63 4.36 -2.89
C GLU A 32 -15.19 4.17 -2.42
N ILE A 33 -14.26 4.90 -3.02
CA ILE A 33 -12.83 4.90 -2.70
C ILE A 33 -12.48 6.24 -2.06
N TYR A 34 -12.15 6.20 -0.76
CA TYR A 34 -11.76 7.39 -0.01
C TYR A 34 -10.31 7.76 -0.31
N TYR A 35 -10.07 9.04 -0.63
CA TYR A 35 -8.74 9.55 -0.97
C TYR A 35 -8.39 10.82 -0.20
N ARG A 36 -7.10 11.14 -0.19
CA ARG A 36 -6.52 12.44 0.15
C ARG A 36 -5.63 12.95 -0.96
N ASP A 37 -5.78 14.20 -1.23
CA ASP A 37 -5.01 14.95 -2.21
C ASP A 37 -4.17 16.00 -1.46
N TYR A 38 -2.88 15.76 -1.42
CA TYR A 38 -1.92 16.62 -0.73
C TYR A 38 -1.37 17.67 -1.69
N GLY A 39 -2.14 18.61 -2.18
CA GLY A 39 -1.64 19.68 -3.09
C GLY A 39 -0.17 20.05 -2.87
N PRO A 40 0.45 20.87 -3.68
CA PRO A 40 -0.14 21.97 -4.44
C PRO A 40 -0.91 21.48 -5.67
N ILE A 41 -1.99 22.17 -5.97
CA ILE A 41 -2.91 21.79 -7.07
C ILE A 41 -2.25 21.83 -8.45
N ASP A 42 -1.24 22.67 -8.61
CA ASP A 42 -0.39 22.83 -9.80
C ASP A 42 0.84 21.89 -9.76
N GLY A 43 1.04 21.15 -8.68
CA GLY A 43 2.09 20.15 -8.56
C GLY A 43 1.84 18.97 -9.49
N GLU A 44 2.91 18.26 -9.85
CA GLU A 44 2.82 17.12 -10.74
C GLU A 44 2.16 15.91 -10.02
N PRO A 45 1.02 15.37 -10.51
CA PRO A 45 0.27 14.35 -9.79
C PRO A 45 1.03 13.02 -9.69
N ILE A 46 1.09 12.49 -8.49
CA ILE A 46 1.60 11.15 -8.21
C ILE A 46 0.61 10.35 -7.37
N LEU A 47 0.09 9.26 -7.92
CA LEU A 47 -0.82 8.35 -7.25
C LEU A 47 -0.05 7.28 -6.50
N LEU A 48 -0.25 7.19 -5.20
CA LEU A 48 0.42 6.26 -4.31
C LEU A 48 -0.54 5.11 -3.93
N VAL A 49 -0.19 3.88 -4.33
CA VAL A 49 -1.02 2.68 -4.14
C VAL A 49 -0.48 1.82 -3.02
N GLN A 50 -1.22 1.73 -1.91
CA GLN A 50 -0.80 1.06 -0.68
C GLN A 50 -0.88 -0.47 -0.78
N GLY A 51 -0.07 -1.14 0.06
CA GLY A 51 -0.03 -2.60 0.17
C GLY A 51 -1.21 -3.22 0.91
N LEU A 52 -1.16 -4.54 1.08
CA LEU A 52 -2.18 -5.37 1.72
C LEU A 52 -2.55 -4.87 3.13
N GLY A 53 -3.81 -4.48 3.31
CA GLY A 53 -4.37 -3.99 4.57
C GLY A 53 -3.80 -2.66 5.05
N GLY A 54 -2.98 -1.98 4.24
CA GLY A 54 -2.50 -0.63 4.49
C GLY A 54 -3.55 0.42 4.15
N GLN A 55 -3.70 1.42 5.02
CA GLN A 55 -4.55 2.59 4.82
C GLN A 55 -3.73 3.74 4.23
N LEU A 56 -4.38 4.72 3.65
CA LEU A 56 -3.72 5.93 3.13
C LEU A 56 -2.88 6.67 4.19
N VAL A 57 -3.27 6.61 5.46
CA VAL A 57 -2.53 7.19 6.59
C VAL A 57 -1.25 6.42 6.96
N ASN A 58 -1.03 5.24 6.39
CA ASN A 58 0.16 4.42 6.62
C ASN A 58 1.29 4.70 5.62
N TRP A 59 1.12 5.65 4.70
CA TRP A 59 2.24 6.15 3.93
C TRP A 59 3.21 6.89 4.84
N PRO A 60 4.54 6.61 4.74
CA PRO A 60 5.51 7.31 5.55
C PRO A 60 5.46 8.83 5.31
N GLN A 61 5.34 9.61 6.39
CA GLN A 61 5.24 11.06 6.30
C GLN A 61 6.42 11.67 5.54
N HIS A 62 7.64 11.21 5.78
CA HIS A 62 8.85 11.68 5.10
C HIS A 62 8.82 11.47 3.57
N LEU A 63 8.08 10.47 3.05
CA LEU A 63 7.89 10.31 1.62
C LEU A 63 6.91 11.36 1.07
N ILE A 64 5.80 11.60 1.76
CA ILE A 64 4.81 12.62 1.36
C ILE A 64 5.46 14.01 1.37
N GLU A 65 6.17 14.36 2.44
CA GLU A 65 6.92 15.61 2.58
C GLU A 65 7.92 15.80 1.44
N PHE A 66 8.74 14.79 1.19
CA PHE A 66 9.72 14.84 0.11
C PHE A 66 9.10 15.07 -1.27
N LEU A 67 7.95 14.46 -1.54
CA LEU A 67 7.24 14.67 -2.81
C LEU A 67 6.72 16.09 -2.93
N ILE A 68 6.07 16.63 -1.89
CA ILE A 68 5.53 17.99 -1.87
C ILE A 68 6.67 19.03 -2.01
N GLU A 69 7.75 18.87 -1.25
CA GLU A 69 8.94 19.74 -1.32
C GLU A 69 9.59 19.78 -2.72
N ASN A 70 9.38 18.73 -3.52
CA ASN A 70 9.87 18.64 -4.89
C ASN A 70 8.81 18.96 -5.97
N ASN A 71 7.71 19.63 -5.55
CA ASN A 71 6.62 20.09 -6.42
C ASN A 71 5.81 18.96 -7.08
N PHE A 72 5.65 17.85 -6.38
CA PHE A 72 4.65 16.83 -6.73
C PHE A 72 3.37 17.03 -5.93
N ARG A 73 2.26 16.51 -6.46
CA ARG A 73 0.93 16.45 -5.83
C ARG A 73 0.64 15.01 -5.45
N PRO A 74 1.00 14.57 -4.22
CA PRO A 74 0.73 13.21 -3.78
C PRO A 74 -0.76 12.98 -3.57
N ILE A 75 -1.28 11.94 -4.22
CA ILE A 75 -2.64 11.47 -4.08
C ILE A 75 -2.56 10.09 -3.47
N VAL A 76 -3.18 9.92 -2.31
CA VAL A 76 -3.22 8.65 -1.58
C VAL A 76 -4.66 8.21 -1.38
N PHE A 77 -4.93 6.93 -1.37
CA PHE A 77 -6.28 6.42 -1.17
C PHE A 77 -6.30 5.13 -0.35
N ASP A 78 -7.42 4.86 0.27
CA ASP A 78 -7.70 3.60 0.90
C ASP A 78 -8.17 2.61 -0.17
N ASN A 79 -7.47 1.51 -0.35
CA ASN A 79 -7.98 0.43 -1.19
C ASN A 79 -9.35 -0.05 -0.69
N ARG A 80 -10.22 -0.60 -1.58
CA ARG A 80 -11.45 -1.26 -1.14
C ARG A 80 -11.18 -2.21 0.03
N ASP A 81 -12.10 -2.33 0.95
CA ASP A 81 -11.97 -3.11 2.19
C ASP A 81 -11.00 -2.56 3.23
N THR A 82 -10.48 -1.34 3.04
CA THR A 82 -9.53 -0.71 3.97
C THR A 82 -9.99 0.70 4.35
N GLY A 83 -9.62 1.16 5.52
CA GLY A 83 -9.83 2.53 5.97
C GLY A 83 -11.28 2.99 5.88
N LEU A 84 -11.52 4.07 5.15
CA LEU A 84 -12.84 4.67 4.93
C LEU A 84 -13.46 4.36 3.56
N SER A 85 -12.81 3.55 2.75
CA SER A 85 -13.37 3.02 1.50
C SER A 85 -14.41 1.93 1.76
N THR A 86 -15.26 1.67 0.77
CA THR A 86 -16.33 0.66 0.84
C THR A 86 -15.77 -0.68 1.30
N ARG A 87 -16.42 -1.27 2.30
CA ARG A 87 -16.20 -2.62 2.77
C ARG A 87 -17.17 -3.56 2.09
N ILE A 88 -16.63 -4.60 1.47
CA ILE A 88 -17.44 -5.62 0.83
C ILE A 88 -18.11 -6.47 1.92
N ASN A 89 -19.43 -6.48 1.91
CA ASN A 89 -20.19 -7.36 2.79
C ASN A 89 -20.45 -8.67 2.05
N SER A 90 -19.79 -9.75 2.47
CA SER A 90 -19.97 -11.06 1.87
C SER A 90 -20.09 -12.16 2.93
N ASP A 91 -20.96 -13.12 2.66
CA ASP A 91 -21.17 -14.29 3.53
C ASP A 91 -19.94 -15.17 3.66
N SER A 92 -19.05 -15.17 2.66
CA SER A 92 -17.83 -15.98 2.63
C SER A 92 -16.84 -15.61 3.73
N PHE A 93 -16.90 -14.34 4.19
CA PHE A 93 -16.06 -13.80 5.27
C PHE A 93 -16.84 -13.46 6.54
N SER A 94 -18.07 -13.96 6.69
CA SER A 94 -18.76 -13.96 7.99
C SER A 94 -17.94 -14.68 9.04
N ASP A 95 -18.13 -14.37 10.32
CA ASP A 95 -17.37 -14.96 11.43
C ASP A 95 -17.37 -16.48 11.42
N GLU A 96 -18.48 -17.10 10.99
CA GLU A 96 -18.66 -18.53 10.91
C GLU A 96 -17.88 -19.19 9.77
N LYS A 97 -17.86 -18.58 8.58
CA LYS A 97 -17.28 -19.16 7.36
C LYS A 97 -15.83 -18.77 7.10
N ARG A 98 -15.39 -17.61 7.61
CA ARG A 98 -14.08 -17.01 7.32
C ARG A 98 -12.89 -17.94 7.54
N SER A 99 -12.83 -18.62 8.71
CA SER A 99 -11.72 -19.53 9.01
C SER A 99 -11.61 -20.64 7.97
N ASN A 100 -12.74 -21.18 7.55
CA ASN A 100 -12.80 -22.22 6.52
C ASN A 100 -12.41 -21.69 5.15
N THR A 101 -12.88 -20.50 4.78
CA THR A 101 -12.53 -19.82 3.52
C THR A 101 -11.03 -19.59 3.42
N ILE A 102 -10.40 -19.07 4.47
CA ILE A 102 -8.96 -18.81 4.49
C ILE A 102 -8.16 -20.12 4.45
N VAL A 103 -8.53 -21.12 5.24
CA VAL A 103 -7.85 -22.43 5.25
C VAL A 103 -7.98 -23.09 3.88
N ARG A 104 -9.18 -23.07 3.27
CA ARG A 104 -9.43 -23.61 1.93
C ARG A 104 -8.58 -22.89 0.88
N SER A 105 -8.56 -21.55 0.91
CA SER A 105 -7.75 -20.73 0.00
C SER A 105 -6.27 -21.03 0.15
N TYR A 106 -5.79 -21.22 1.39
CA TYR A 106 -4.40 -21.58 1.65
C TYR A 106 -4.05 -22.99 1.14
N ILE A 107 -4.92 -23.97 1.30
CA ILE A 107 -4.74 -25.32 0.74
C ILE A 107 -4.69 -25.24 -0.79
N ARG A 108 -5.64 -24.53 -1.41
CA ARG A 108 -5.68 -24.32 -2.87
C ARG A 108 -4.42 -23.62 -3.38
N TYR A 109 -3.96 -22.57 -2.67
CA TYR A 109 -2.70 -21.91 -2.95
C TYR A 109 -1.50 -22.86 -2.92
N TYR A 110 -1.43 -23.73 -1.91
CA TYR A 110 -0.33 -24.68 -1.78
C TYR A 110 -0.30 -25.69 -2.93
N PHE A 111 -1.45 -26.17 -3.36
CA PHE A 111 -1.61 -27.10 -4.48
C PHE A 111 -1.76 -26.40 -5.84
N ARG A 112 -1.64 -25.08 -5.91
CA ARG A 112 -1.79 -24.27 -7.13
C ARG A 112 -3.15 -24.44 -7.82
N LEU A 113 -4.19 -24.66 -7.06
CA LEU A 113 -5.57 -24.72 -7.53
C LEU A 113 -6.17 -23.32 -7.63
N PRO A 114 -7.14 -23.08 -8.51
CA PRO A 114 -7.85 -21.80 -8.61
C PRO A 114 -8.40 -21.35 -7.26
N ILE A 115 -8.25 -20.09 -6.91
CA ILE A 115 -8.75 -19.47 -5.68
C ILE A 115 -9.82 -18.46 -6.06
N GLU A 116 -11.01 -18.64 -5.51
CA GLU A 116 -12.10 -17.69 -5.64
C GLU A 116 -11.85 -16.49 -4.73
N SER A 117 -12.09 -15.30 -5.24
CA SER A 117 -12.02 -14.04 -4.50
C SER A 117 -13.23 -13.17 -4.83
N GLU A 118 -13.64 -12.33 -3.88
CA GLU A 118 -14.80 -11.43 -4.03
C GLU A 118 -14.55 -10.33 -5.07
N TYR A 119 -13.29 -10.05 -5.33
CA TYR A 119 -12.81 -9.11 -6.34
C TYR A 119 -11.36 -9.46 -6.74
N THR A 120 -10.88 -8.84 -7.78
CA THR A 120 -9.58 -9.09 -8.38
C THR A 120 -8.61 -7.91 -8.16
N ILE A 121 -7.33 -8.11 -8.43
CA ILE A 121 -6.35 -7.02 -8.52
C ILE A 121 -6.69 -6.05 -9.66
N ASP A 122 -7.31 -6.53 -10.74
CA ASP A 122 -7.79 -5.69 -11.85
C ASP A 122 -8.95 -4.78 -11.40
N ASP A 123 -9.87 -5.25 -10.57
CA ASP A 123 -10.92 -4.41 -9.97
C ASP A 123 -10.34 -3.29 -9.12
N MET A 124 -9.28 -3.59 -8.34
CA MET A 124 -8.58 -2.59 -7.53
C MET A 124 -7.77 -1.59 -8.38
N ALA A 125 -7.31 -2.00 -9.56
CA ALA A 125 -6.69 -1.08 -10.51
C ALA A 125 -7.72 -0.09 -11.09
N ASN A 126 -8.94 -0.54 -11.36
CA ASN A 126 -10.04 0.34 -11.76
C ASN A 126 -10.43 1.32 -10.63
N ASP A 127 -10.30 0.94 -9.36
CA ASP A 127 -10.47 1.88 -8.23
C ASP A 127 -9.43 2.99 -8.27
N ALA A 128 -8.17 2.65 -8.52
CA ALA A 128 -7.09 3.63 -8.64
C ALA A 128 -7.33 4.62 -9.79
N ILE A 129 -7.87 4.15 -10.92
CA ILE A 129 -8.25 5.01 -12.05
C ILE A 129 -9.44 5.89 -11.68
N ALA A 130 -10.44 5.37 -10.97
CA ALA A 130 -11.60 6.17 -10.54
C ALA A 130 -11.17 7.36 -9.65
N VAL A 131 -10.11 7.21 -8.82
CA VAL A 131 -9.56 8.33 -8.06
C VAL A 131 -8.96 9.41 -8.98
N LEU A 132 -8.24 9.04 -10.03
CA LEU A 132 -7.73 9.99 -11.02
C LEU A 132 -8.86 10.68 -11.80
N ASP A 133 -9.92 9.94 -12.13
CA ASP A 133 -11.07 10.47 -12.86
C ASP A 133 -11.85 11.48 -12.01
N GLU A 134 -12.09 11.19 -10.74
CA GLU A 134 -12.75 12.10 -9.78
C GLU A 134 -11.99 13.43 -9.66
N LEU A 135 -10.65 13.36 -9.63
CA LEU A 135 -9.79 14.54 -9.55
C LEU A 135 -9.53 15.23 -10.90
N ASN A 136 -10.15 14.75 -12.00
CA ASN A 136 -9.94 15.23 -13.36
C ASN A 136 -8.46 15.19 -13.79
N ILE A 137 -7.70 14.20 -13.33
CA ILE A 137 -6.29 14.02 -13.65
C ILE A 137 -6.17 13.09 -14.84
N SER A 138 -5.73 13.63 -15.97
CA SER A 138 -5.58 12.85 -17.22
C SER A 138 -4.42 11.87 -17.17
N GLN A 139 -3.32 12.21 -16.51
CA GLN A 139 -2.11 11.40 -16.41
C GLN A 139 -1.38 11.67 -15.09
N ALA A 140 -0.84 10.63 -14.45
CA ALA A 140 -0.08 10.74 -13.21
C ALA A 140 1.14 9.81 -13.20
N HIS A 141 2.10 10.11 -12.33
CA HIS A 141 3.08 9.12 -11.90
C HIS A 141 2.36 8.08 -11.04
N ILE A 142 2.67 6.80 -11.22
CA ILE A 142 2.06 5.71 -10.46
C ILE A 142 3.12 5.04 -9.61
N LEU A 143 2.97 5.10 -8.28
CA LEU A 143 3.87 4.44 -7.33
C LEU A 143 3.08 3.42 -6.51
N GLY A 144 3.52 2.17 -6.52
CA GLY A 144 2.87 1.11 -5.75
C GLY A 144 3.85 0.28 -4.93
N ILE A 145 3.47 0.01 -3.67
CA ILE A 145 4.22 -0.86 -2.76
C ILE A 145 3.50 -2.19 -2.56
N SER A 146 4.24 -3.32 -2.61
CA SER A 146 3.72 -4.65 -2.27
C SER A 146 2.49 -5.03 -3.13
N MET A 147 1.31 -5.30 -2.53
CA MET A 147 0.04 -5.47 -3.25
C MET A 147 -0.27 -4.24 -4.11
N GLY A 148 -0.04 -3.03 -3.60
CA GLY A 148 -0.21 -1.80 -4.38
C GLY A 148 0.67 -1.77 -5.63
N GLY A 149 1.86 -2.37 -5.57
CA GLY A 149 2.69 -2.57 -6.76
C GLY A 149 2.08 -3.56 -7.76
N MET A 150 1.32 -4.56 -7.31
CA MET A 150 0.58 -5.46 -8.21
C MET A 150 -0.58 -4.72 -8.90
N ILE A 151 -1.28 -3.86 -8.17
CA ILE A 151 -2.34 -2.98 -8.69
C ILE A 151 -1.74 -2.01 -9.70
N ALA A 152 -0.66 -1.32 -9.33
CA ALA A 152 0.04 -0.36 -10.17
C ALA A 152 0.59 -0.97 -11.48
N GLN A 153 0.99 -2.25 -11.47
CA GLN A 153 1.34 -2.99 -12.70
C GLN A 153 0.17 -3.10 -13.67
N ILE A 154 -1.04 -3.36 -13.16
CA ILE A 154 -2.25 -3.39 -14.00
C ILE A 154 -2.52 -1.99 -14.54
N VAL A 155 -2.52 -0.95 -13.70
CA VAL A 155 -2.69 0.45 -14.15
C VAL A 155 -1.69 0.77 -15.26
N ALA A 156 -0.39 0.57 -15.05
CA ALA A 156 0.65 0.91 -16.02
C ALA A 156 0.58 0.09 -17.32
N SER A 157 0.01 -1.10 -17.30
CA SER A 157 -0.10 -1.95 -18.49
C SER A 157 -1.40 -1.75 -19.26
N THR A 158 -2.54 -1.56 -18.56
CA THR A 158 -3.86 -1.48 -19.20
C THR A 158 -4.36 -0.04 -19.40
N HIS A 159 -3.79 0.91 -18.64
CA HIS A 159 -4.07 2.35 -18.71
C HIS A 159 -2.77 3.12 -18.97
N SER A 160 -2.04 2.73 -20.02
CA SER A 160 -0.71 3.29 -20.32
C SER A 160 -0.74 4.78 -20.66
N ASP A 161 -1.86 5.29 -21.18
CA ASP A 161 -2.14 6.70 -21.44
C ASP A 161 -2.34 7.52 -20.16
N ARG A 162 -2.70 6.86 -19.05
CA ARG A 162 -2.88 7.46 -17.73
C ARG A 162 -1.60 7.44 -16.88
N THR A 163 -0.54 6.74 -17.34
CA THR A 163 0.68 6.49 -16.58
C THR A 163 1.87 7.27 -17.16
N LYS A 164 2.36 8.26 -16.42
CA LYS A 164 3.54 9.06 -16.81
C LYS A 164 4.84 8.30 -16.56
N THR A 165 5.06 7.88 -15.31
CA THR A 165 6.11 6.95 -14.91
C THR A 165 5.55 5.90 -13.97
N PHE A 166 6.24 4.77 -13.86
CA PHE A 166 5.86 3.69 -12.97
C PHE A 166 6.97 3.41 -11.96
N THR A 167 6.66 3.46 -10.66
CA THR A 167 7.57 3.07 -9.58
C THR A 167 7.02 1.85 -8.84
N LEU A 168 7.80 0.79 -8.78
CA LEU A 168 7.46 -0.47 -8.14
C LEU A 168 8.35 -0.71 -6.93
N ILE A 169 7.76 -0.75 -5.72
CA ILE A 169 8.51 -0.98 -4.49
C ILE A 169 8.11 -2.31 -3.86
N ALA A 170 9.10 -3.15 -3.52
CA ALA A 170 8.92 -4.40 -2.76
C ALA A 170 7.76 -5.28 -3.27
N SER A 171 7.65 -5.50 -4.60
CA SER A 171 6.53 -6.19 -5.22
C SER A 171 6.96 -7.28 -6.23
N THR A 172 6.01 -7.89 -6.91
CA THR A 172 6.23 -9.01 -7.84
C THR A 172 5.27 -8.98 -9.02
N ALA A 173 5.78 -9.29 -10.22
CA ALA A 173 4.96 -9.56 -11.40
C ALA A 173 4.36 -10.96 -11.41
N SER A 174 4.92 -11.88 -10.65
CA SER A 174 4.49 -13.28 -10.64
C SER A 174 3.30 -13.49 -9.72
N THR A 175 2.43 -14.43 -10.08
CA THR A 175 1.45 -14.99 -9.14
C THR A 175 2.19 -15.54 -7.92
N PRO A 176 1.74 -15.22 -6.71
CA PRO A 176 2.32 -15.78 -5.50
C PRO A 176 2.34 -17.30 -5.53
N SER A 177 3.42 -17.89 -5.04
CA SER A 177 3.53 -19.35 -4.92
C SER A 177 4.24 -19.74 -3.63
N PRO A 178 4.02 -20.95 -3.09
CA PRO A 178 4.68 -21.40 -1.86
C PRO A 178 6.21 -21.31 -1.91
N LEU A 179 6.80 -21.48 -3.11
CA LEU A 179 8.26 -21.42 -3.32
C LEU A 179 8.81 -20.00 -3.37
N ASN A 180 7.99 -19.04 -3.82
CA ASN A 180 8.40 -17.66 -4.06
C ASN A 180 7.75 -16.66 -3.07
N GLY A 181 6.87 -17.14 -2.22
CA GLY A 181 6.14 -16.34 -1.23
C GLY A 181 6.93 -16.08 0.05
N PRO A 182 6.22 -15.63 1.09
CA PRO A 182 6.79 -15.25 2.38
C PRO A 182 7.58 -16.36 3.05
N THR A 183 8.54 -15.98 3.89
CA THR A 183 9.19 -16.92 4.81
C THR A 183 8.16 -17.59 5.72
N ARG A 184 8.51 -18.75 6.27
CA ARG A 184 7.61 -19.51 7.16
C ARG A 184 7.13 -18.66 8.36
N LYS A 185 8.01 -17.83 8.92
CA LYS A 185 7.71 -16.98 10.06
C LYS A 185 6.70 -15.88 9.69
N VAL A 186 6.96 -15.12 8.62
CA VAL A 186 6.05 -14.08 8.13
C VAL A 186 4.70 -14.67 7.74
N ARG A 187 4.67 -15.79 7.06
CA ARG A 187 3.43 -16.49 6.70
C ARG A 187 2.57 -16.83 7.92
N LYS A 188 3.19 -17.32 9.01
CA LYS A 188 2.48 -17.61 10.26
C LYS A 188 1.86 -16.35 10.86
N LEU A 189 2.57 -15.22 10.85
CA LEU A 189 2.07 -13.94 11.37
C LEU A 189 0.90 -13.39 10.54
N LEU A 190 0.99 -13.48 9.21
CA LEU A 190 -0.11 -13.07 8.33
C LEU A 190 -1.35 -13.94 8.54
N MET A 191 -1.17 -15.26 8.67
CA MET A 191 -2.28 -16.20 8.95
C MET A 191 -2.90 -15.95 10.32
N ASP A 192 -2.15 -15.54 11.33
CA ASP A 192 -2.68 -15.19 12.64
C ASP A 192 -3.61 -13.96 12.56
N ARG A 193 -3.25 -12.95 11.76
CA ARG A 193 -4.10 -11.79 11.51
C ARG A 193 -5.46 -12.17 10.89
N THR A 194 -5.48 -13.11 9.97
CA THR A 194 -6.71 -13.53 9.31
C THR A 194 -7.64 -14.36 10.21
N LYS A 195 -7.08 -15.08 11.19
CA LYS A 195 -7.84 -15.96 12.10
C LYS A 195 -8.51 -15.22 13.26
N ASN A 196 -7.95 -14.11 13.68
CA ASN A 196 -8.35 -13.40 14.89
C ASN A 196 -8.75 -11.93 14.58
N PRO A 197 -9.85 -11.68 13.87
CA PRO A 197 -10.26 -10.33 13.49
C PRO A 197 -10.82 -9.52 14.66
N ASN A 198 -11.49 -10.18 15.61
CA ASN A 198 -12.15 -9.53 16.77
C ASN A 198 -11.17 -9.29 17.94
N SER A 199 -9.89 -9.06 17.62
CA SER A 199 -8.86 -8.76 18.63
C SER A 199 -9.02 -7.34 19.16
N THR A 200 -8.65 -7.12 20.43
CA THR A 200 -8.56 -5.76 21.00
C THR A 200 -7.54 -4.90 20.25
N ILE A 201 -7.63 -3.57 20.41
CA ILE A 201 -6.66 -2.65 19.81
C ILE A 201 -5.24 -3.04 20.21
N ASP A 202 -4.98 -3.32 21.48
CA ASP A 202 -3.65 -3.70 21.97
C ASP A 202 -3.14 -4.99 21.33
N GLN A 203 -4.01 -5.99 21.19
CA GLN A 203 -3.66 -7.24 20.51
C GLN A 203 -3.32 -7.00 19.04
N ARG A 204 -4.04 -6.12 18.37
CA ARG A 204 -3.81 -5.73 16.98
C ARG A 204 -2.51 -4.93 16.82
N VAL A 205 -2.24 -3.95 17.72
CA VAL A 205 -0.97 -3.20 17.75
C VAL A 205 0.20 -4.16 17.97
N ASN A 206 0.11 -5.06 18.96
CA ASN A 206 1.16 -6.05 19.23
C ASN A 206 1.39 -7.00 18.06
N ARG A 207 0.35 -7.39 17.35
CA ARG A 207 0.45 -8.20 16.13
C ARG A 207 1.15 -7.43 15.01
N THR A 208 0.79 -6.18 14.79
CA THR A 208 1.43 -5.30 13.81
C THR A 208 2.90 -5.11 14.15
N ARG A 209 3.23 -4.87 15.41
CA ARG A 209 4.63 -4.78 15.89
C ARG A 209 5.43 -6.03 15.56
N LYS A 210 4.87 -7.23 15.79
CA LYS A 210 5.52 -8.50 15.44
C LYS A 210 5.71 -8.66 13.92
N ILE A 211 4.75 -8.21 13.11
CA ILE A 211 4.89 -8.23 11.65
C ILE A 211 5.99 -7.26 11.24
N PHE A 212 5.96 -6.02 11.70
CA PHE A 212 6.93 -4.98 11.33
C PHE A 212 8.36 -5.33 11.78
N SER A 213 8.53 -5.94 12.96
CA SER A 213 9.86 -6.44 13.39
C SER A 213 10.45 -7.50 12.45
N GLU A 214 9.61 -8.23 11.70
CA GLU A 214 10.08 -9.22 10.73
C GLU A 214 10.30 -8.65 9.34
N ILE A 215 9.46 -7.69 8.91
CA ILE A 215 9.49 -7.20 7.54
C ILE A 215 10.09 -5.79 7.40
N GLY A 216 10.28 -5.07 8.51
CA GLY A 216 10.84 -3.72 8.55
C GLY A 216 12.35 -3.69 8.73
N TYR A 217 12.90 -2.48 8.67
CA TYR A 217 14.32 -2.21 8.93
C TYR A 217 14.71 -2.58 10.36
N GLN A 218 15.83 -3.27 10.54
CA GLN A 218 16.20 -3.87 11.85
C GLN A 218 16.75 -2.86 12.85
N GLY A 219 17.04 -1.65 12.45
CA GLY A 219 17.59 -0.58 13.31
C GLY A 219 16.54 0.30 14.00
N ILE A 220 15.24 0.00 13.85
CA ILE A 220 14.15 0.82 14.43
C ILE A 220 13.57 0.15 15.66
N ASP A 221 13.48 0.90 16.77
CA ASP A 221 12.72 0.48 17.94
C ASP A 221 11.22 0.68 17.71
N LEU A 222 10.48 -0.41 17.73
CA LEU A 222 9.03 -0.43 17.59
C LEU A 222 8.30 -0.42 18.95
N ASN A 223 9.04 -0.36 20.09
CA ASN A 223 8.45 -0.33 21.42
C ASN A 223 8.31 1.11 21.96
N THR A 224 7.89 2.02 21.08
CA THR A 224 7.69 3.42 21.41
C THR A 224 6.21 3.75 21.54
N ASP A 225 5.89 4.78 22.31
CA ASP A 225 4.51 5.32 22.41
C ASP A 225 4.05 5.87 21.07
N GLU A 226 4.94 6.47 20.29
CA GLU A 226 4.65 6.97 18.94
C GLU A 226 4.16 5.84 18.03
N PHE A 227 4.88 4.74 17.94
CA PHE A 227 4.45 3.57 17.18
C PHE A 227 3.08 3.05 17.65
N TYR A 228 2.86 3.01 18.97
CA TYR A 228 1.56 2.58 19.51
C TYR A 228 0.44 3.54 19.09
N GLN A 229 0.64 4.84 19.20
CA GLN A 229 -0.36 5.86 18.84
C GLN A 229 -0.68 5.81 17.33
N ASP A 230 0.32 5.73 16.48
CA ASP A 230 0.14 5.67 15.03
C ASP A 230 -0.66 4.44 14.62
N ILE A 231 -0.27 3.26 15.10
CA ILE A 231 -0.96 2.02 14.74
C ILE A 231 -2.35 1.97 15.35
N SER A 232 -2.53 2.38 16.61
CA SER A 232 -3.84 2.39 17.26
C SER A 232 -4.81 3.38 16.58
N SER A 233 -4.32 4.55 16.17
CA SER A 233 -5.10 5.55 15.44
C SER A 233 -5.52 5.04 14.06
N SER A 234 -4.62 4.40 13.33
CA SER A 234 -4.93 3.75 12.05
C SER A 234 -5.98 2.63 12.22
N ILE A 235 -5.86 1.80 13.27
CA ILE A 235 -6.84 0.78 13.60
C ILE A 235 -8.22 1.38 13.89
N LYS A 236 -8.28 2.42 14.73
CA LYS A 236 -9.54 3.12 15.08
C LYS A 236 -10.19 3.73 13.83
N ARG A 237 -9.38 4.37 12.97
CA ARG A 237 -9.86 4.96 11.72
C ARG A 237 -10.48 3.91 10.79
N GLY A 238 -9.84 2.78 10.62
CA GLY A 238 -10.32 1.69 9.75
C GLY A 238 -11.42 0.83 10.38
N GLY A 239 -11.85 1.11 11.62
CA GLY A 239 -12.81 0.28 12.36
C GLY A 239 -12.21 -1.03 12.87
N ASN A 240 -13.04 -1.78 13.60
CA ASN A 240 -12.57 -2.98 14.31
C ASN A 240 -12.57 -4.27 13.46
N ASP A 241 -12.89 -4.16 12.17
CA ASP A 241 -13.01 -5.33 11.29
C ASP A 241 -11.76 -5.52 10.42
N ASP A 242 -11.11 -6.68 10.58
CA ASP A 242 -9.98 -7.12 9.75
C ASP A 242 -10.40 -8.09 8.62
N THR A 243 -11.70 -8.25 8.34
CA THR A 243 -12.18 -9.16 7.28
C THR A 243 -11.72 -8.71 5.90
N GLY A 244 -11.63 -7.40 5.66
CA GLY A 244 -11.10 -6.84 4.43
C GLY A 244 -9.67 -7.28 4.12
N PHE A 245 -8.82 -7.44 5.13
CA PHE A 245 -7.48 -8.01 4.94
C PHE A 245 -7.53 -9.42 4.33
N GLY A 246 -8.47 -10.25 4.79
CA GLY A 246 -8.66 -11.60 4.26
C GLY A 246 -9.11 -11.60 2.80
N ARG A 247 -10.04 -10.72 2.42
CA ARG A 247 -10.53 -10.59 1.04
C ARG A 247 -9.43 -10.07 0.10
N GLN A 248 -8.68 -9.05 0.50
CA GLN A 248 -7.51 -8.59 -0.25
C GLN A 248 -6.45 -9.69 -0.41
N LEU A 249 -6.22 -10.49 0.64
CA LEU A 249 -5.29 -11.62 0.54
C LEU A 249 -5.79 -12.68 -0.45
N THR A 250 -7.09 -13.01 -0.47
CA THR A 250 -7.63 -13.94 -1.47
C THR A 250 -7.56 -13.35 -2.88
N ALA A 251 -7.74 -12.04 -3.07
CA ALA A 251 -7.55 -11.38 -4.36
C ALA A 251 -6.08 -11.51 -4.86
N ILE A 252 -5.09 -11.37 -3.95
CA ILE A 252 -3.68 -11.60 -4.30
C ILE A 252 -3.44 -13.06 -4.69
N LEU A 253 -3.92 -14.00 -3.88
CA LEU A 253 -3.68 -15.43 -4.08
C LEU A 253 -4.41 -15.98 -5.31
N GLY A 254 -5.61 -15.44 -5.61
CA GLY A 254 -6.42 -15.76 -6.77
C GLY A 254 -6.06 -15.00 -8.03
N SER A 255 -5.12 -14.03 -7.94
CA SER A 255 -4.77 -13.22 -9.09
C SER A 255 -4.17 -14.05 -10.22
N GLU A 256 -4.58 -13.74 -11.44
CA GLU A 256 -4.03 -14.33 -12.65
C GLU A 256 -2.55 -13.98 -12.83
N ASN A 257 -1.92 -14.67 -13.75
CA ASN A 257 -0.55 -14.39 -14.13
C ASN A 257 -0.46 -13.04 -14.86
N ARG A 258 0.26 -12.09 -14.28
CA ARG A 258 0.42 -10.73 -14.83
C ARG A 258 1.64 -10.58 -15.74
N LEU A 259 2.38 -11.63 -16.05
CA LEU A 259 3.68 -11.53 -16.74
C LEU A 259 3.54 -10.85 -18.11
N ASP A 260 2.51 -11.17 -18.88
CA ASP A 260 2.31 -10.58 -20.20
C ASP A 260 1.87 -9.11 -20.09
N LYS A 261 0.97 -8.77 -19.15
CA LYS A 261 0.61 -7.39 -18.82
C LYS A 261 1.85 -6.58 -18.42
N VAL A 262 2.67 -7.11 -17.51
CA VAL A 262 3.89 -6.44 -17.07
C VAL A 262 4.90 -6.25 -18.21
N LYS A 263 5.03 -7.22 -19.11
CA LYS A 263 5.87 -7.11 -20.31
C LYS A 263 5.39 -6.02 -21.28
N SER A 264 4.11 -5.69 -21.29
CA SER A 264 3.55 -4.65 -22.15
C SER A 264 3.70 -3.23 -21.59
N ILE A 265 4.18 -3.04 -20.36
CA ILE A 265 4.39 -1.72 -19.74
C ILE A 265 5.39 -0.92 -20.58
N LYS A 266 4.97 0.29 -20.99
CA LYS A 266 5.78 1.21 -21.80
C LYS A 266 6.30 2.41 -20.99
N ALA A 267 5.65 2.74 -19.87
CA ALA A 267 6.05 3.86 -19.02
C ALA A 267 7.48 3.65 -18.49
N PRO A 268 8.31 4.71 -18.43
CA PRO A 268 9.58 4.64 -17.73
C PRO A 268 9.39 4.00 -16.36
N THR A 269 10.22 3.00 -16.02
CA THR A 269 9.97 2.17 -14.83
C THR A 269 11.17 2.13 -13.91
N LEU A 270 10.93 2.43 -12.62
CA LEU A 270 11.87 2.25 -11.53
C LEU A 270 11.39 1.13 -10.59
N ILE A 271 12.26 0.15 -10.34
CA ILE A 271 12.00 -0.95 -9.40
C ILE A 271 12.94 -0.80 -8.22
N ILE A 272 12.38 -0.78 -7.00
CA ILE A 272 13.13 -0.69 -5.75
C ILE A 272 12.78 -1.90 -4.90
N HIS A 273 13.78 -2.60 -4.39
CA HIS A 273 13.53 -3.82 -3.61
C HIS A 273 14.60 -4.08 -2.56
N GLY A 274 14.15 -4.55 -1.40
CA GLY A 274 15.05 -4.96 -0.34
C GLY A 274 15.72 -6.30 -0.63
N LYS A 275 17.05 -6.38 -0.44
CA LYS A 275 17.80 -7.63 -0.62
C LYS A 275 17.32 -8.71 0.36
N GLU A 276 17.00 -8.30 1.59
CA GLU A 276 16.62 -9.17 2.70
C GLU A 276 15.08 -9.24 2.90
N ASP A 277 14.28 -8.89 1.89
CA ASP A 277 12.81 -8.92 1.99
C ASP A 277 12.31 -10.35 2.29
N PRO A 278 11.71 -10.58 3.48
CA PRO A 278 11.22 -11.90 3.88
C PRO A 278 9.79 -12.17 3.42
N LEU A 279 9.10 -11.14 2.90
CA LEU A 279 7.71 -11.23 2.42
C LEU A 279 7.67 -11.48 0.92
N ILE A 280 8.41 -10.69 0.13
CA ILE A 280 8.55 -10.87 -1.32
C ILE A 280 10.03 -10.92 -1.67
N LYS A 281 10.55 -12.11 -1.91
CA LYS A 281 11.98 -12.33 -2.14
C LYS A 281 12.50 -11.50 -3.31
N VAL A 282 13.70 -10.92 -3.18
CA VAL A 282 14.35 -10.04 -4.16
C VAL A 282 14.46 -10.64 -5.58
N LYS A 283 14.49 -11.96 -5.72
CA LYS A 283 14.45 -12.64 -7.04
C LYS A 283 13.22 -12.26 -7.87
N ASN A 284 12.11 -11.82 -7.24
CA ASN A 284 10.94 -11.34 -7.95
C ASN A 284 11.21 -9.99 -8.61
N ALA A 285 11.99 -9.10 -7.98
CA ALA A 285 12.41 -7.83 -8.57
C ALA A 285 13.31 -8.07 -9.79
N TYR A 286 14.29 -8.95 -9.70
CA TYR A 286 15.13 -9.34 -10.85
C TYR A 286 14.30 -9.90 -12.01
N LYS A 287 13.28 -10.71 -11.71
CA LYS A 287 12.37 -11.23 -12.74
C LYS A 287 11.54 -10.11 -13.37
N THR A 288 10.98 -9.20 -12.57
CA THR A 288 10.18 -8.07 -13.06
C THR A 288 11.03 -7.14 -13.92
N ASN A 289 12.27 -6.84 -13.50
CA ASN A 289 13.19 -6.01 -14.27
C ASN A 289 13.53 -6.61 -15.64
N LYS A 290 13.61 -7.94 -15.75
CA LYS A 290 13.84 -8.61 -17.05
C LYS A 290 12.62 -8.56 -17.97
N LEU A 291 11.41 -8.37 -17.42
CA LEU A 291 10.17 -8.31 -18.20
C LEU A 291 9.90 -6.93 -18.77
N ILE A 292 10.17 -5.87 -17.98
CA ILE A 292 9.89 -4.48 -18.39
C ILE A 292 11.13 -3.94 -19.09
N LYS A 293 10.98 -3.64 -20.38
CA LYS A 293 12.06 -3.07 -21.19
C LYS A 293 12.55 -1.75 -20.59
N ASP A 294 13.85 -1.54 -20.56
CA ASP A 294 14.52 -0.32 -20.10
C ASP A 294 14.20 0.08 -18.63
N SER A 295 13.66 -0.84 -17.84
CA SER A 295 13.43 -0.58 -16.40
C SER A 295 14.76 -0.51 -15.63
N LYS A 296 14.82 0.42 -14.65
CA LYS A 296 15.93 0.52 -13.70
C LYS A 296 15.60 -0.26 -12.43
N LEU A 297 16.54 -1.07 -11.95
CA LEU A 297 16.41 -1.81 -10.70
C LEU A 297 17.42 -1.31 -9.66
N ILE A 298 16.93 -0.98 -8.46
CA ILE A 298 17.72 -0.66 -7.28
C ILE A 298 17.45 -1.74 -6.23
N VAL A 299 18.50 -2.44 -5.80
CA VAL A 299 18.43 -3.40 -4.71
C VAL A 299 19.18 -2.85 -3.52
N ILE A 300 18.47 -2.63 -2.41
CA ILE A 300 19.00 -2.01 -1.19
C ILE A 300 19.36 -3.12 -0.21
N SER A 301 20.60 -3.12 0.27
CA SER A 301 21.18 -4.24 1.01
C SER A 301 20.54 -4.48 2.38
N ASP A 302 20.21 -3.41 3.11
CA ASP A 302 19.63 -3.43 4.45
C ASP A 302 18.11 -3.17 4.48
N MET A 303 17.50 -2.93 3.33
CA MET A 303 16.06 -2.87 3.17
C MET A 303 15.48 -4.28 3.24
N ARG A 304 14.40 -4.40 3.98
CA ARG A 304 13.49 -5.54 3.94
C ARG A 304 12.28 -5.21 3.07
N HIS A 305 11.09 -5.06 3.65
CA HIS A 305 9.86 -4.85 2.89
C HIS A 305 9.30 -3.44 3.00
N LEU A 306 9.62 -2.72 4.08
CA LEU A 306 9.07 -1.40 4.38
C LEU A 306 10.05 -0.27 3.99
N ILE A 307 9.53 0.97 3.95
CA ILE A 307 10.25 2.18 3.50
C ILE A 307 10.47 3.10 4.70
N GLU A 308 11.22 2.64 5.69
CA GLU A 308 11.57 3.47 6.82
C GLU A 308 12.60 4.55 6.43
N PRO A 309 12.76 5.65 7.23
CA PRO A 309 13.62 6.77 6.87
C PRO A 309 15.04 6.38 6.43
N PRO A 310 15.78 5.49 7.12
CA PRO A 310 17.14 5.12 6.70
C PRO A 310 17.18 4.38 5.36
N VAL A 311 16.11 3.69 5.01
CA VAL A 311 15.96 3.01 3.73
C VAL A 311 15.61 4.00 2.64
N PHE A 312 14.65 4.89 2.90
CA PHE A 312 14.22 5.93 1.96
C PHE A 312 15.38 6.84 1.52
N ASP A 313 16.22 7.24 2.46
CA ASP A 313 17.38 8.08 2.20
C ASP A 313 18.35 7.49 1.18
N GLN A 314 18.40 6.16 1.02
CA GLN A 314 19.28 5.48 0.07
C GLN A 314 18.78 5.54 -1.38
N PHE A 315 17.49 5.82 -1.60
CA PHE A 315 16.94 5.85 -2.98
C PHE A 315 16.14 7.11 -3.34
N LYS A 316 15.90 8.04 -2.40
CA LYS A 316 15.08 9.23 -2.64
C LYS A 316 15.55 10.08 -3.82
N GLN A 317 16.88 10.18 -4.05
CA GLN A 317 17.42 10.93 -5.18
C GLN A 317 17.22 10.21 -6.53
N ASP A 318 17.32 8.88 -6.54
CA ASP A 318 17.01 8.07 -7.71
C ASP A 318 15.52 8.12 -8.05
N LEU A 319 14.65 8.12 -7.02
CA LEU A 319 13.20 8.30 -7.18
C LEU A 319 12.92 9.69 -7.79
N LEU A 320 13.50 10.76 -7.23
CA LEU A 320 13.32 12.11 -7.75
C LEU A 320 13.76 12.24 -9.20
N LYS A 321 14.94 11.71 -9.53
CA LYS A 321 15.44 11.70 -10.91
C LYS A 321 14.51 10.93 -11.84
N HIS A 322 13.94 9.82 -11.39
CA HIS A 322 13.00 9.03 -12.17
C HIS A 322 11.68 9.77 -12.42
N LEU A 323 11.15 10.48 -11.43
CA LEU A 323 9.91 11.24 -11.55
C LEU A 323 10.06 12.51 -12.41
N LYS A 324 11.27 13.08 -12.52
CA LYS A 324 11.56 14.30 -13.32
C LYS A 324 12.00 14.01 -14.77
N ASN A 325 12.11 12.74 -15.16
CA ASN A 325 12.39 12.33 -16.55
C ASN A 325 11.08 12.11 -17.30
#